data_85c7de44c26838ec4fe0057cf0318115
#
_entry.id   85c7de44c26838ec4fe0057cf0318115
#
_cell.length_a   1.000
_cell.length_b   1.000
_cell.length_c   1.000
_cell.angle_alpha   90.00
_cell.angle_beta   90.00
_cell.angle_gamma   90.00
#
_symmetry.space_group_name_H-M   'P 1'
#
loop_
_entity.id
_entity.type
_entity.pdbx_description
1 polymer ?
#
loop_
_entity_poly.entity_id
_entity_poly.type
_entity_poly.pdbx_seq_one_letter_code
_entity_poly.pdbx_strand_id
1 'polypeptide(L)'
;MLRLNEVKLPLEHDEAALPAAILARLGIAATDLLGYTVFKRSYDARKRSAVVLIYSLHVDVKNEAAVLARLGHDIHLMPAPDTDYKFVAGGEQLAGHTNEPRPIVIGTGPCGLFVALILAQMGLRPLI
;
A
#
# COMPACT_ATOMS: atom_id res chain seq x y z
N MET A 1 -6.43 8.03 7.04
CA MET A 1 -5.12 7.32 7.01
C MET A 1 -4.13 8.10 6.17
N LEU A 2 -2.94 8.31 6.66
CA LEU A 2 -1.86 9.04 5.98
C LEU A 2 -0.81 8.07 5.45
N ARG A 3 -0.16 8.42 4.34
CA ARG A 3 1.06 7.75 3.87
C ARG A 3 2.27 8.58 4.25
N LEU A 4 3.18 7.98 5.02
CA LEU A 4 4.45 8.56 5.43
C LEU A 4 5.58 7.78 4.75
N ASN A 5 6.33 8.45 3.89
CA ASN A 5 7.45 7.87 3.15
C ASN A 5 8.79 8.31 3.74
N GLU A 6 9.87 7.63 3.32
CA GLU A 6 11.25 7.97 3.67
C GLU A 6 11.53 7.96 5.19
N VAL A 7 10.87 7.08 5.94
CA VAL A 7 11.24 6.83 7.34
C VAL A 7 12.45 5.92 7.34
N LYS A 8 13.60 6.46 7.77
CA LYS A 8 14.89 5.77 7.72
C LYS A 8 15.28 5.26 9.09
N LEU A 9 15.66 3.99 9.17
CA LEU A 9 16.15 3.36 10.38
C LEU A 9 17.42 2.55 10.07
N PRO A 10 18.31 2.36 11.04
CA PRO A 10 19.46 1.44 10.91
C PRO A 10 18.99 0.05 10.52
N LEU A 11 19.88 -0.74 9.90
CA LEU A 11 19.56 -2.12 9.51
C LEU A 11 19.15 -2.97 10.73
N GLU A 12 19.89 -2.81 11.83
CA GLU A 12 19.61 -3.44 13.12
C GLU A 12 18.90 -2.43 14.03
N HIS A 13 17.58 -2.40 13.98
CA HIS A 13 16.77 -1.63 14.90
C HIS A 13 15.77 -2.54 15.61
N ASP A 14 15.38 -2.17 16.81
CA ASP A 14 14.32 -2.84 17.57
C ASP A 14 12.92 -2.49 17.04
N GLU A 15 11.92 -3.24 17.49
CA GLU A 15 10.52 -3.01 17.08
C GLU A 15 10.00 -1.64 17.55
N ALA A 16 10.52 -1.10 18.66
CA ALA A 16 10.09 0.18 19.20
C ALA A 16 10.61 1.38 18.41
N ALA A 17 11.66 1.19 17.61
CA ALA A 17 12.26 2.27 16.83
C ALA A 17 11.31 2.83 15.76
N LEU A 18 10.50 1.97 15.15
CA LEU A 18 9.60 2.39 14.07
C LEU A 18 8.47 3.30 14.58
N PRO A 19 7.68 2.95 15.63
CA PRO A 19 6.70 3.87 16.20
C PRO A 19 7.35 5.15 16.75
N ALA A 20 8.52 5.06 17.37
CA ALA A 20 9.23 6.26 17.83
C ALA A 20 9.61 7.21 16.68
N ALA A 21 10.06 6.68 15.56
CA ALA A 21 10.36 7.46 14.37
C ALA A 21 9.10 8.10 13.77
N ILE A 22 7.96 7.40 13.77
CA ILE A 22 6.67 7.95 13.31
C ILE A 22 6.28 9.14 14.21
N LEU A 23 6.29 8.98 15.52
CA LEU A 23 5.94 10.03 16.47
C LEU A 23 6.82 11.26 16.31
N ALA A 24 8.13 11.05 16.21
CA ALA A 24 9.11 12.13 16.01
C ALA A 24 8.87 12.86 14.67
N ARG A 25 8.65 12.11 13.58
CA ARG A 25 8.45 12.69 12.25
C ARG A 25 7.14 13.47 12.16
N LEU A 26 6.07 12.93 12.74
CA LEU A 26 4.76 13.59 12.75
C LEU A 26 4.64 14.64 13.84
N GLY A 27 5.52 14.66 14.83
CA GLY A 27 5.46 15.57 15.99
C GLY A 27 4.14 15.43 16.78
N ILE A 28 3.71 14.19 17.02
CA ILE A 28 2.48 13.88 17.76
C ILE A 28 2.79 13.09 19.03
N ALA A 29 1.86 13.10 19.99
CA ALA A 29 1.95 12.27 21.18
C ALA A 29 1.67 10.79 20.83
N ALA A 30 2.19 9.87 21.65
CA ALA A 30 1.95 8.44 21.48
C ALA A 30 0.46 8.08 21.52
N THR A 31 -0.32 8.80 22.33
CA THR A 31 -1.78 8.64 22.43
C THR A 31 -2.55 9.05 21.17
N ASP A 32 -1.93 9.77 20.25
CA ASP A 32 -2.55 10.25 19.02
C ASP A 32 -2.23 9.34 17.82
N LEU A 33 -1.30 8.43 17.97
CA LEU A 33 -1.03 7.35 17.02
C LEU A 33 -2.00 6.18 17.30
N LEU A 34 -2.96 5.95 16.39
CA LEU A 34 -3.96 4.89 16.54
C LEU A 34 -3.44 3.56 16.01
N GLY A 35 -2.58 3.60 14.99
CA GLY A 35 -1.98 2.42 14.39
C GLY A 35 -1.10 2.76 13.20
N TYR A 36 -0.36 1.77 12.72
CA TYR A 36 0.39 1.89 11.47
C TYR A 36 0.58 0.52 10.82
N THR A 37 0.77 0.52 9.50
CA THR A 37 1.14 -0.66 8.73
C THR A 37 2.31 -0.34 7.81
N VAL A 38 3.18 -1.33 7.61
CA VAL A 38 4.31 -1.21 6.68
C VAL A 38 3.79 -1.49 5.27
N PHE A 39 3.67 -0.46 4.46
CA PHE A 39 3.29 -0.59 3.05
C PHE A 39 4.47 -1.08 2.19
N LYS A 40 5.67 -0.53 2.44
CA LYS A 40 6.88 -0.92 1.72
C LYS A 40 8.11 -0.78 2.62
N ARG A 41 9.03 -1.75 2.52
CA ARG A 41 10.35 -1.70 3.12
C ARG A 41 11.41 -1.87 2.02
N SER A 42 12.38 -0.99 1.98
CA SER A 42 13.47 -0.98 1.01
C SER A 42 14.81 -0.84 1.73
N TYR A 43 15.89 -1.14 1.04
CA TYR A 43 17.25 -0.96 1.53
C TYR A 43 17.92 0.19 0.77
N ASP A 44 18.59 1.10 1.48
CA ASP A 44 19.54 2.02 0.89
C ASP A 44 20.96 1.53 1.21
N ALA A 45 21.59 0.91 0.23
CA ALA A 45 22.93 0.34 0.32
C ALA A 45 23.97 1.16 -0.48
N ARG A 46 23.65 2.39 -0.86
CA ARG A 46 24.58 3.25 -1.62
C ARG A 46 25.87 3.51 -0.86
N LYS A 47 25.80 3.54 0.47
CA LYS A 47 26.97 3.60 1.35
C LYS A 47 27.19 2.24 1.99
N ARG A 48 28.25 1.52 1.62
CA ARG A 48 28.56 0.19 2.15
C ARG A 48 28.70 0.14 3.68
N SER A 49 29.18 1.21 4.30
CA SER A 49 29.37 1.32 5.75
C SER A 49 28.12 1.74 6.53
N ALA A 50 27.03 2.06 5.84
CA ALA A 50 25.80 2.59 6.47
C ALA A 50 24.57 2.20 5.63
N VAL A 51 24.28 0.90 5.60
CA VAL A 51 23.04 0.40 5.01
C VAL A 51 21.88 0.80 5.94
N VAL A 52 20.86 1.43 5.40
CA VAL A 52 19.66 1.81 6.14
C VAL A 52 18.42 1.19 5.53
N LEU A 53 17.44 0.93 6.36
CA LEU A 53 16.09 0.57 5.94
C LEU A 53 15.28 1.83 5.69
N ILE A 54 14.55 1.85 4.59
CA ILE A 54 13.62 2.93 4.24
C ILE A 54 12.21 2.35 4.24
N TYR A 55 11.35 2.94 5.05
CA TYR A 55 9.97 2.53 5.17
C TYR A 55 9.03 3.52 4.50
N SER A 56 8.02 3.00 3.82
CA SER A 56 6.78 3.69 3.50
C SER A 56 5.68 3.08 4.36
N LEU A 57 4.97 3.90 5.08
CA LEU A 57 4.02 3.48 6.11
C LEU A 57 2.64 4.06 5.81
N HIS A 58 1.61 3.31 6.14
CA HIS A 58 0.28 3.84 6.34
C HIS A 58 0.09 4.07 7.83
N VAL A 59 -0.33 5.28 8.21
CA VAL A 59 -0.40 5.71 9.60
C VAL A 59 -1.79 6.25 9.90
N ASP A 60 -2.42 5.73 10.94
CA ASP A 60 -3.67 6.23 11.47
C ASP A 60 -3.40 7.12 12.68
N VAL A 61 -3.89 8.34 12.63
CA VAL A 61 -3.75 9.34 13.70
C VAL A 61 -5.11 9.96 14.02
N LYS A 62 -5.29 10.41 15.27
CA LYS A 62 -6.57 10.99 15.71
C LYS A 62 -7.02 12.20 14.90
N ASN A 63 -6.11 13.03 14.45
CA ASN A 63 -6.43 14.26 13.73
C ASN A 63 -5.53 14.43 12.51
N GLU A 64 -5.87 13.73 11.42
CA GLU A 64 -5.14 13.78 10.15
C GLU A 64 -5.10 15.19 9.55
N ALA A 65 -6.21 15.91 9.64
CA ALA A 65 -6.30 17.26 9.08
C ALA A 65 -5.32 18.23 9.75
N ALA A 66 -5.18 18.16 11.07
CA ALA A 66 -4.23 18.99 11.80
C ALA A 66 -2.78 18.62 11.47
N VAL A 67 -2.48 17.34 11.33
CA VAL A 67 -1.13 16.87 10.93
C VAL A 67 -0.80 17.35 9.54
N LEU A 68 -1.70 17.20 8.56
CA LEU A 68 -1.51 17.68 7.20
C LEU A 68 -1.40 19.20 7.12
N ALA A 69 -2.21 19.95 7.86
CA ALA A 69 -2.14 21.42 7.89
C ALA A 69 -0.77 21.90 8.40
N ARG A 70 -0.20 21.22 9.41
CA ARG A 70 1.09 21.57 9.99
C ARG A 70 2.27 21.13 9.13
N LEU A 71 2.21 19.95 8.51
CA LEU A 71 3.31 19.32 7.79
C LEU A 71 3.06 19.22 6.27
N GLY A 72 2.07 19.93 5.73
CA GLY A 72 1.69 19.85 4.30
C GLY A 72 2.78 20.27 3.31
N HIS A 73 3.88 20.86 3.78
CA HIS A 73 5.08 21.11 2.98
C HIS A 73 6.02 19.90 2.90
N ASP A 74 5.82 18.86 3.73
CA ASP A 74 6.61 17.63 3.65
C ASP A 74 6.12 16.77 2.49
N ILE A 75 6.92 16.71 1.43
CA ILE A 75 6.62 15.92 0.21
C ILE A 75 6.51 14.42 0.45
N HIS A 76 6.96 13.94 1.62
CA HIS A 76 6.90 12.53 2.01
C HIS A 76 5.67 12.20 2.87
N LEU A 77 4.83 13.20 3.18
CA LEU A 77 3.57 13.03 3.90
C LEU A 77 2.39 13.42 3.01
N MET A 78 1.45 12.49 2.84
CA MET A 78 0.26 12.71 2.01
C MET A 78 -0.91 11.86 2.52
N PRO A 79 -2.14 12.17 2.14
CA PRO A 79 -3.25 11.22 2.30
C PRO A 79 -2.89 9.87 1.65
N ALA A 80 -3.20 8.77 2.31
CA ALA A 80 -2.94 7.44 1.74
C ALA A 80 -3.78 7.27 0.47
N PRO A 81 -3.17 7.00 -0.70
CA PRO A 81 -3.92 6.77 -1.91
C PRO A 81 -4.72 5.47 -1.78
N ASP A 82 -5.91 5.46 -2.35
CA ASP A 82 -6.67 4.23 -2.55
C ASP A 82 -5.92 3.38 -3.59
N THR A 83 -5.41 2.24 -3.11
CA THR A 83 -4.68 1.28 -3.95
C THR A 83 -5.48 0.01 -4.20
N ASP A 84 -6.75 -0.03 -3.79
CA ASP A 84 -7.61 -1.17 -4.02
C ASP A 84 -7.90 -1.33 -5.51
N TYR A 85 -7.77 -2.55 -5.98
CA TYR A 85 -8.09 -2.86 -7.36
C TYR A 85 -9.60 -2.72 -7.60
N LYS A 86 -9.97 -1.87 -8.56
CA LYS A 86 -11.38 -1.67 -8.94
C LYS A 86 -11.67 -2.46 -10.21
N PHE A 87 -12.54 -3.44 -10.08
CA PHE A 87 -12.99 -4.21 -11.24
C PHE A 87 -13.71 -3.29 -12.25
N VAL A 88 -13.39 -3.45 -13.52
CA VAL A 88 -13.99 -2.65 -14.62
C VAL A 88 -15.45 -3.02 -14.87
N ALA A 89 -15.89 -4.21 -14.42
CA ALA A 89 -17.27 -4.65 -14.43
C ALA A 89 -17.59 -5.40 -13.13
N GLY A 90 -18.77 -5.18 -12.58
CA GLY A 90 -19.23 -5.87 -11.37
C GLY A 90 -20.01 -7.15 -11.69
N GLY A 91 -20.12 -8.04 -10.69
CA GLY A 91 -20.83 -9.31 -10.84
C GLY A 91 -22.29 -9.17 -11.28
N GLU A 92 -22.97 -8.07 -10.90
CA GLU A 92 -24.35 -7.80 -11.34
C GLU A 92 -24.46 -7.52 -12.86
N GLN A 93 -23.47 -6.82 -13.42
CA GLN A 93 -23.41 -6.55 -14.87
C GLN A 93 -23.09 -7.79 -15.67
N LEU A 94 -22.49 -8.80 -15.03
CA LEU A 94 -22.05 -10.07 -15.64
C LEU A 94 -22.98 -11.25 -15.30
N ALA A 95 -23.91 -11.07 -14.35
CA ALA A 95 -24.81 -12.13 -13.89
C ALA A 95 -25.75 -12.69 -14.97
N GLY A 96 -26.00 -11.92 -16.05
CA GLY A 96 -26.77 -12.36 -17.22
C GLY A 96 -25.99 -13.16 -18.28
N HIS A 97 -24.66 -13.20 -18.18
CA HIS A 97 -23.77 -13.74 -19.23
C HIS A 97 -23.37 -15.21 -19.02
N THR A 98 -24.16 -15.99 -18.26
CA THR A 98 -23.85 -17.41 -17.99
C THR A 98 -23.84 -18.28 -19.24
N ASN A 99 -24.50 -17.87 -20.31
CA ASN A 99 -24.56 -18.58 -21.60
C ASN A 99 -23.62 -18.01 -22.68
N GLU A 100 -22.87 -16.94 -22.36
CA GLU A 100 -21.91 -16.37 -23.30
C GLU A 100 -20.60 -17.19 -23.38
N PRO A 101 -19.88 -17.08 -24.50
CA PRO A 101 -18.58 -17.73 -24.63
C PRO A 101 -17.64 -17.32 -23.51
N ARG A 102 -16.96 -18.28 -22.91
CA ARG A 102 -15.96 -18.04 -21.85
C ARG A 102 -14.77 -17.27 -22.44
N PRO A 103 -14.24 -16.27 -21.72
CA PRO A 103 -13.00 -15.61 -22.14
C PRO A 103 -11.85 -16.62 -22.27
N ILE A 104 -11.06 -16.48 -23.30
CA ILE A 104 -9.88 -17.32 -23.53
C ILE A 104 -8.64 -16.48 -23.26
N VAL A 105 -7.78 -16.96 -22.38
CA VAL A 105 -6.49 -16.35 -22.05
C VAL A 105 -5.38 -17.22 -22.65
N ILE A 106 -4.69 -16.69 -23.65
CA ILE A 106 -3.61 -17.41 -24.32
C ILE A 106 -2.28 -17.07 -23.65
N GLY A 107 -1.68 -18.04 -22.99
CA GLY A 107 -0.39 -17.93 -22.32
C GLY A 107 -0.51 -17.88 -20.79
N THR A 108 0.42 -18.60 -20.13
CA THR A 108 0.50 -18.77 -18.66
C THR A 108 1.67 -17.99 -18.03
N GLY A 109 2.13 -16.95 -18.69
CA GLY A 109 3.07 -16.01 -18.11
C GLY A 109 2.39 -15.13 -17.04
N PRO A 110 3.16 -14.27 -16.32
CA PRO A 110 2.60 -13.43 -15.25
C PRO A 110 1.37 -12.63 -15.67
N CYS A 111 1.39 -12.05 -16.85
CA CYS A 111 0.26 -11.28 -17.38
C CYS A 111 -0.98 -12.16 -17.55
N GLY A 112 -0.85 -13.31 -18.22
CA GLY A 112 -1.98 -14.22 -18.46
C GLY A 112 -2.58 -14.77 -17.17
N LEU A 113 -1.76 -15.10 -16.19
CA LEU A 113 -2.22 -15.57 -14.87
C LEU A 113 -3.00 -14.49 -14.12
N PHE A 114 -2.52 -13.22 -14.13
CA PHE A 114 -3.24 -12.12 -13.50
C PHE A 114 -4.54 -11.79 -14.24
N VAL A 115 -4.56 -11.82 -15.57
CA VAL A 115 -5.79 -11.63 -16.34
C VAL A 115 -6.81 -12.73 -16.00
N ALA A 116 -6.38 -13.99 -15.96
CA ALA A 116 -7.26 -15.10 -15.62
C ALA A 116 -7.80 -14.98 -14.17
N LEU A 117 -6.95 -14.59 -13.21
CA LEU A 117 -7.36 -14.34 -11.82
C LEU A 117 -8.43 -13.25 -11.75
N ILE A 118 -8.20 -12.11 -12.39
CA ILE A 118 -9.13 -10.98 -12.39
C ILE A 118 -10.46 -11.36 -13.02
N LEU A 119 -10.43 -12.03 -14.19
CA LEU A 119 -11.64 -12.51 -14.85
C LEU A 119 -12.42 -13.51 -14.00
N ALA A 120 -11.71 -14.41 -13.29
CA ALA A 120 -12.33 -15.35 -12.36
C ALA A 120 -12.97 -14.65 -11.16
N GLN A 121 -12.30 -13.64 -10.59
CA GLN A 121 -12.84 -12.83 -9.49
C GLN A 121 -14.07 -12.01 -9.91
N MET A 122 -14.16 -11.64 -11.19
CA MET A 122 -15.34 -11.01 -11.79
C MET A 122 -16.47 -12.00 -12.11
N GLY A 123 -16.29 -13.31 -11.87
CA GLY A 123 -17.28 -14.33 -12.15
C GLY A 123 -17.26 -14.89 -13.58
N LEU A 124 -16.32 -14.45 -14.40
CA LEU A 124 -16.18 -14.86 -15.79
C LEU A 124 -15.30 -16.12 -15.89
N ARG A 125 -15.66 -17.25 -15.78
CA ARG A 125 -14.93 -18.53 -15.80
C ARG A 125 -13.93 -18.67 -16.99
N PRO A 126 -12.75 -18.00 -17.00
CA PRO A 126 -11.85 -17.99 -18.15
C PRO A 126 -11.30 -19.39 -18.44
N LEU A 127 -10.95 -19.61 -19.71
CA LEU A 127 -10.11 -20.73 -20.17
C LEU A 127 -8.68 -20.19 -20.29
N ILE A 128 -7.68 -20.95 -19.80
CA ILE A 128 -6.27 -20.60 -19.88
C ILE A 128 -5.58 -21.63 -20.78
#